data_b67f28ef8f180e65cb32933146e2a478
#
_entry.id   b67f28ef8f180e65cb32933146e2a478
#
_cell.length_a   1.000
_cell.length_b   1.000
_cell.length_c   1.000
_cell.angle_alpha   90.00
_cell.angle_beta   90.00
_cell.angle_gamma   90.00
#
_symmetry.space_group_name_H-M   'P 1'
#
loop_
_entity.id
_entity.type
_entity.pdbx_description
1 polymer ?
#
loop_
_entity_poly.entity_id
_entity_poly.type
_entity_poly.pdbx_seq_one_letter_code
_entity_poly.pdbx_strand_id
1 'polypeptide(L)'
;LVGSEMCIRDRCCTSSSAVQIVNNLDTDKILFIPDCNLGQFVAEQCPDKDIKLLQGGCPIHAAVPKKAVDEARAAHPDALLLVHPECVPAVASQADYVGSTTGIMNYAKKSNAKEFIIGTEISIAEHLQYECPDKKFYPLSKQLICPNMKSTTLVDVLNVLQGTAGEEIT
;
A
#
# COMPACT_ATOMS: atom_id res chain seq x y z
N LEU A 1 -0.31 -13.86 -6.32
CA LEU A 1 -1.51 -13.97 -7.16
C LEU A 1 -1.54 -15.36 -7.75
N VAL A 2 -2.51 -16.14 -7.37
CA VAL A 2 -2.59 -17.56 -7.70
C VAL A 2 -3.27 -17.75 -9.07
N GLY A 3 -2.84 -18.77 -9.84
CA GLY A 3 -3.14 -19.05 -11.23
C GLY A 3 -4.55 -18.79 -11.78
N SER A 4 -5.62 -19.00 -11.00
CA SER A 4 -6.99 -18.73 -11.47
C SER A 4 -7.25 -17.24 -11.73
N GLU A 5 -6.59 -16.35 -11.05
CA GLU A 5 -6.73 -14.89 -11.27
C GLU A 5 -6.06 -14.44 -12.56
N MET A 6 -4.95 -15.04 -12.93
CA MET A 6 -4.25 -14.73 -14.18
C MET A 6 -5.01 -15.21 -15.41
N CYS A 7 -5.88 -16.23 -15.28
CA CYS A 7 -6.67 -16.76 -16.40
C CYS A 7 -7.90 -15.93 -16.74
N ILE A 8 -8.40 -15.10 -15.81
CA ILE A 8 -9.66 -14.35 -15.97
C ILE A 8 -9.47 -12.84 -16.05
N ARG A 9 -8.24 -12.33 -15.94
CA ARG A 9 -7.91 -10.91 -16.00
C ARG A 9 -6.86 -10.63 -17.05
N ASP A 10 -7.02 -9.54 -17.77
CA ASP A 10 -6.11 -9.16 -18.85
C ASP A 10 -4.73 -8.76 -18.36
N ARG A 11 -4.67 -8.11 -17.20
CA ARG A 11 -3.42 -7.64 -16.58
C ARG A 11 -3.52 -7.70 -15.06
N CYS A 12 -2.41 -8.10 -14.45
CA CYS A 12 -2.22 -8.03 -13.01
C CYS A 12 -1.27 -6.88 -12.66
N CYS A 13 -1.56 -6.18 -11.59
CA CYS A 13 -0.73 -5.10 -11.11
C CYS A 13 -0.59 -5.12 -9.58
N THR A 14 0.37 -4.36 -9.09
CA THR A 14 0.51 -3.99 -7.68
C THR A 14 0.36 -2.49 -7.53
N SER A 15 0.22 -1.98 -6.31
CA SER A 15 0.18 -0.54 -6.06
C SER A 15 1.40 0.21 -6.61
N SER A 16 2.54 -0.46 -6.78
CA SER A 16 3.76 0.15 -7.33
C SER A 16 3.79 0.21 -8.86
N SER A 17 3.04 -0.64 -9.55
CA SER A 17 3.07 -0.77 -11.01
C SER A 17 1.76 -0.37 -11.70
N ALA A 18 0.67 -0.16 -10.94
CA ALA A 18 -0.67 0.03 -11.50
C ALA A 18 -0.74 1.20 -12.48
N VAL A 19 -0.23 2.37 -12.11
CA VAL A 19 -0.23 3.57 -12.98
C VAL A 19 0.53 3.31 -14.28
N GLN A 20 1.73 2.70 -14.19
CA GLN A 20 2.53 2.39 -15.37
C GLN A 20 1.83 1.38 -16.30
N ILE A 21 1.24 0.33 -15.72
CA ILE A 21 0.52 -0.69 -16.50
C ILE A 21 -0.68 -0.07 -17.19
N VAL A 22 -1.51 0.69 -16.49
CA VAL A 22 -2.70 1.33 -17.04
C VAL A 22 -2.36 2.30 -18.16
N ASN A 23 -1.32 3.13 -18.01
CA ASN A 23 -0.88 4.04 -19.06
C ASN A 23 -0.39 3.31 -20.33
N ASN A 24 0.16 2.11 -20.19
CA ASN A 24 0.69 1.32 -21.33
C ASN A 24 -0.34 0.37 -21.96
N LEU A 25 -1.61 0.39 -21.52
CA LEU A 25 -2.66 -0.38 -22.18
C LEU A 25 -3.12 0.28 -23.49
N ASP A 26 -3.28 -0.52 -24.54
CA ASP A 26 -3.77 -0.06 -25.85
C ASP A 26 -5.28 0.27 -25.86
N THR A 27 -5.95 0.15 -24.70
CA THR A 27 -7.38 0.48 -24.54
C THR A 27 -7.56 1.62 -23.56
N ASP A 28 -8.59 2.45 -23.80
CA ASP A 28 -8.97 3.51 -22.89
C ASP A 28 -10.04 3.08 -21.87
N LYS A 29 -10.73 1.96 -22.12
CA LYS A 29 -11.79 1.44 -21.24
C LYS A 29 -11.24 0.34 -20.36
N ILE A 30 -11.20 0.59 -19.06
CA ILE A 30 -10.57 -0.30 -18.07
C ILE A 30 -11.55 -0.57 -16.92
N LEU A 31 -11.69 -1.83 -16.54
CA LEU A 31 -12.32 -2.22 -15.28
C LEU A 31 -11.20 -2.52 -14.28
N PHE A 32 -11.10 -1.67 -13.25
CA PHE A 32 -10.10 -1.83 -12.20
C PHE A 32 -10.70 -2.60 -11.00
N ILE A 33 -10.05 -3.67 -10.60
CA ILE A 33 -10.46 -4.56 -9.50
C ILE A 33 -9.23 -4.99 -8.69
N PRO A 34 -9.39 -5.41 -7.42
CA PRO A 34 -10.59 -5.37 -6.59
C PRO A 34 -10.70 -4.10 -5.74
N ASP A 35 -9.62 -3.29 -5.60
CA ASP A 35 -9.57 -2.16 -4.68
C ASP A 35 -9.96 -0.86 -5.35
N CYS A 36 -11.10 -0.29 -4.93
CA CYS A 36 -11.63 0.94 -5.50
C CYS A 36 -10.82 2.18 -5.10
N ASN A 37 -10.16 2.20 -3.94
CA ASN A 37 -9.35 3.35 -3.52
C ASN A 37 -8.06 3.40 -4.34
N LEU A 38 -7.38 2.27 -4.52
CA LEU A 38 -6.24 2.18 -5.43
C LEU A 38 -6.66 2.52 -6.86
N GLY A 39 -7.81 2.02 -7.32
CA GLY A 39 -8.34 2.32 -8.63
C GLY A 39 -8.65 3.81 -8.82
N GLN A 40 -9.19 4.48 -7.81
CA GLN A 40 -9.42 5.93 -7.82
C GLN A 40 -8.08 6.69 -7.94
N PHE A 41 -7.09 6.32 -7.15
CA PHE A 41 -5.75 6.89 -7.24
C PHE A 41 -5.14 6.73 -8.64
N VAL A 42 -5.31 5.56 -9.26
CA VAL A 42 -4.82 5.29 -10.63
C VAL A 42 -5.59 6.15 -11.64
N ALA A 43 -6.92 6.30 -11.49
CA ALA A 43 -7.73 7.12 -12.38
C ALA A 43 -7.32 8.60 -12.36
N GLU A 44 -6.97 9.12 -11.19
CA GLU A 44 -6.45 10.50 -11.03
C GLU A 44 -5.09 10.69 -11.71
N GLN A 45 -4.27 9.64 -11.79
CA GLN A 45 -2.96 9.67 -12.44
C GLN A 45 -3.02 9.36 -13.96
N CYS A 46 -4.14 8.83 -14.44
CA CYS A 46 -4.36 8.42 -15.83
C CYS A 46 -5.65 9.06 -16.38
N PRO A 47 -5.72 10.41 -16.51
CA PRO A 47 -6.95 11.12 -16.87
C PRO A 47 -7.45 10.82 -18.27
N ASP A 48 -6.62 10.29 -19.16
CA ASP A 48 -6.98 9.91 -20.52
C ASP A 48 -7.65 8.53 -20.61
N LYS A 49 -7.77 7.81 -19.49
CA LYS A 49 -8.38 6.47 -19.41
C LYS A 49 -9.75 6.52 -18.74
N ASP A 50 -10.74 5.84 -19.34
CA ASP A 50 -12.08 5.62 -18.75
C ASP A 50 -12.02 4.42 -17.80
N ILE A 51 -11.73 4.67 -16.53
CA ILE A 51 -11.55 3.63 -15.52
C ILE A 51 -12.84 3.45 -14.72
N LYS A 52 -13.44 2.27 -14.84
CA LYS A 52 -14.55 1.84 -13.98
C LYS A 52 -14.02 1.08 -12.78
N LEU A 53 -14.56 1.40 -11.61
CA LEU A 53 -14.15 0.80 -10.35
C LEU A 53 -15.22 -0.17 -9.87
N LEU A 54 -14.79 -1.36 -9.43
CA LEU A 54 -15.65 -2.26 -8.66
C LEU A 54 -15.55 -1.90 -7.19
N GLN A 55 -16.70 -1.89 -6.48
CA GLN A 55 -16.71 -1.63 -5.04
C GLN A 55 -16.06 -2.79 -4.28
N GLY A 56 -14.94 -2.50 -3.67
CA GLY A 56 -14.13 -3.42 -2.89
C GLY A 56 -12.89 -2.68 -2.40
N GLY A 57 -12.12 -3.30 -1.52
CA GLY A 57 -10.90 -2.67 -1.02
C GLY A 57 -10.25 -3.44 0.12
N CYS A 58 -9.06 -3.02 0.47
CA CYS A 58 -8.33 -3.56 1.60
C CYS A 58 -9.00 -3.14 2.91
N PRO A 59 -9.53 -4.11 3.72
CA PRO A 59 -10.24 -3.77 4.96
C PRO A 59 -9.33 -3.06 5.97
N ILE A 60 -8.02 -3.26 5.89
CA ILE A 60 -7.06 -2.66 6.82
C ILE A 60 -6.85 -1.18 6.50
N HIS A 61 -6.58 -0.83 5.25
CA HIS A 61 -6.38 0.55 4.85
C HIS A 61 -7.69 1.34 4.84
N ALA A 62 -8.79 0.72 4.38
CA ALA A 62 -10.09 1.36 4.32
C ALA A 62 -10.72 1.64 5.71
N ALA A 63 -10.28 0.92 6.75
CA ALA A 63 -10.78 1.12 8.11
C ALA A 63 -10.16 2.34 8.82
N VAL A 64 -9.12 2.97 8.28
CA VAL A 64 -8.48 4.14 8.91
C VAL A 64 -9.38 5.36 8.76
N PRO A 65 -9.90 5.93 9.87
CA PRO A 65 -10.75 7.09 9.79
C PRO A 65 -9.93 8.39 9.66
N LYS A 66 -10.55 9.42 9.06
CA LYS A 66 -9.95 10.77 9.01
C LYS A 66 -9.48 11.27 10.39
N LYS A 67 -10.23 10.97 11.44
CA LYS A 67 -9.90 11.34 12.82
C LYS A 67 -8.50 10.86 13.24
N ALA A 68 -8.06 9.69 12.77
CA ALA A 68 -6.71 9.19 13.05
C ALA A 68 -5.62 10.09 12.46
N VAL A 69 -5.89 10.72 11.31
CA VAL A 69 -4.97 11.72 10.71
C VAL A 69 -4.90 12.97 11.59
N ASP A 70 -6.06 13.49 12.00
CA ASP A 70 -6.14 14.69 12.83
C ASP A 70 -5.39 14.49 14.17
N GLU A 71 -5.58 13.33 14.81
CA GLU A 71 -4.90 12.94 16.05
C GLU A 71 -3.39 12.76 15.86
N ALA A 72 -2.97 12.09 14.80
CA ALA A 72 -1.55 11.86 14.52
C ALA A 72 -0.81 13.16 14.19
N ARG A 73 -1.41 14.06 13.40
CA ARG A 73 -0.83 15.38 13.13
C ARG A 73 -0.78 16.28 14.37
N ALA A 74 -1.77 16.19 15.24
CA ALA A 74 -1.74 16.91 16.52
C ALA A 74 -0.62 16.42 17.46
N ALA A 75 -0.36 15.10 17.45
CA ALA A 75 0.71 14.49 18.24
C ALA A 75 2.11 14.73 17.65
N HIS A 76 2.21 14.84 16.31
CA HIS A 76 3.47 14.96 15.57
C HIS A 76 3.35 16.04 14.49
N PRO A 77 3.31 17.33 14.86
CA PRO A 77 2.99 18.43 13.95
C PRO A 77 4.03 18.65 12.84
N ASP A 78 5.29 18.28 13.08
CA ASP A 78 6.40 18.42 12.12
C ASP A 78 6.60 17.18 11.23
N ALA A 79 5.85 16.10 11.48
CA ALA A 79 5.99 14.86 10.74
C ALA A 79 5.23 14.89 9.40
N LEU A 80 5.88 14.42 8.33
CA LEU A 80 5.23 14.21 7.04
C LEU A 80 4.35 12.96 7.07
N LEU A 81 3.12 13.08 6.57
CA LEU A 81 2.18 11.97 6.45
C LEU A 81 2.34 11.26 5.11
N LEU A 82 2.75 10.01 5.15
CA LEU A 82 2.91 9.16 3.97
C LEU A 82 1.89 8.03 4.03
N VAL A 83 1.01 7.90 3.02
CA VAL A 83 -0.07 6.90 3.05
C VAL A 83 -0.10 6.01 1.82
N HIS A 84 -0.63 4.80 2.01
CA HIS A 84 -0.90 3.88 0.92
C HIS A 84 -2.15 4.30 0.13
N PRO A 85 -2.19 4.16 -1.21
CA PRO A 85 -3.33 4.57 -2.04
C PRO A 85 -4.62 3.75 -1.79
N GLU A 86 -4.54 2.63 -1.08
CA GLU A 86 -5.71 1.88 -0.62
C GLU A 86 -6.42 2.52 0.58
N CYS A 87 -5.83 3.55 1.20
CA CYS A 87 -6.53 4.37 2.19
C CYS A 87 -7.69 5.13 1.54
N VAL A 88 -8.77 5.33 2.32
CA VAL A 88 -9.92 6.09 1.83
C VAL A 88 -9.53 7.51 1.41
N PRO A 89 -10.23 8.13 0.43
CA PRO A 89 -9.89 9.47 -0.07
C PRO A 89 -9.80 10.54 1.03
N ALA A 90 -10.62 10.43 2.06
CA ALA A 90 -10.59 11.34 3.21
C ALA A 90 -9.28 11.31 4.01
N VAL A 91 -8.51 10.25 3.91
CA VAL A 91 -7.17 10.09 4.49
C VAL A 91 -6.10 10.46 3.46
N ALA A 92 -6.20 9.90 2.25
CA ALA A 92 -5.22 10.10 1.20
C ALA A 92 -5.08 11.58 0.79
N SER A 93 -6.19 12.34 0.73
CA SER A 93 -6.16 13.77 0.40
C SER A 93 -5.44 14.66 1.40
N GLN A 94 -5.15 14.16 2.60
CA GLN A 94 -4.43 14.90 3.63
C GLN A 94 -2.95 14.53 3.71
N ALA A 95 -2.52 13.55 2.89
CA ALA A 95 -1.14 13.07 2.91
C ALA A 95 -0.18 14.04 2.19
N ASP A 96 1.04 14.10 2.69
CA ASP A 96 2.14 14.79 2.02
C ASP A 96 2.72 13.94 0.88
N TYR A 97 2.50 12.62 0.95
CA TYR A 97 2.82 11.68 -0.11
C TYR A 97 1.86 10.48 -0.11
N VAL A 98 1.38 10.13 -1.30
CA VAL A 98 0.58 8.90 -1.52
C VAL A 98 1.36 8.00 -2.46
N GLY A 99 1.57 6.75 -2.07
CA GLY A 99 2.30 5.79 -2.90
C GLY A 99 2.33 4.38 -2.32
N SER A 100 2.84 3.47 -3.12
CA SER A 100 3.02 2.07 -2.70
C SER A 100 3.94 1.97 -1.47
N THR A 101 3.92 0.83 -0.80
CA THR A 101 4.82 0.54 0.32
C THR A 101 6.29 0.85 -0.01
N THR A 102 6.77 0.38 -1.17
CA THR A 102 8.13 0.69 -1.65
C THR A 102 8.30 2.18 -1.92
N GLY A 103 7.28 2.84 -2.47
CA GLY A 103 7.27 4.29 -2.70
C GLY A 103 7.41 5.08 -1.40
N ILE A 104 6.63 4.74 -0.38
CA ILE A 104 6.69 5.31 0.98
C ILE A 104 8.09 5.14 1.57
N MET A 105 8.65 3.93 1.51
CA MET A 105 9.99 3.66 2.03
C MET A 105 11.07 4.48 1.32
N ASN A 106 11.02 4.54 0.00
CA ASN A 106 11.97 5.31 -0.80
C ASN A 106 11.85 6.82 -0.55
N TYR A 107 10.62 7.33 -0.43
CA TYR A 107 10.37 8.73 -0.10
C TYR A 107 10.96 9.08 1.27
N ALA A 108 10.65 8.28 2.28
CA ALA A 108 11.15 8.50 3.64
C ALA A 108 12.67 8.45 3.74
N LYS A 109 13.33 7.51 3.01
CA LYS A 109 14.78 7.40 2.97
C LYS A 109 15.46 8.62 2.32
N LYS A 110 14.90 9.10 1.19
CA LYS A 110 15.47 10.21 0.41
C LYS A 110 15.14 11.60 0.96
N SER A 111 14.06 11.74 1.70
CA SER A 111 13.61 13.02 2.27
C SER A 111 14.58 13.54 3.33
N ASN A 112 14.74 14.86 3.40
CA ASN A 112 15.47 15.52 4.47
C ASN A 112 14.68 15.65 5.79
N ALA A 113 13.36 15.38 5.76
CA ALA A 113 12.52 15.38 6.96
C ALA A 113 13.00 14.33 7.95
N LYS A 114 12.79 14.59 9.23
CA LYS A 114 13.25 13.75 10.33
C LYS A 114 12.14 12.95 10.99
N GLU A 115 10.89 13.31 10.75
CA GLU A 115 9.75 12.66 11.37
C GLU A 115 8.69 12.33 10.32
N PHE A 116 8.10 11.14 10.40
CA PHE A 116 7.12 10.64 9.43
C PHE A 116 5.99 9.91 10.15
N ILE A 117 4.76 10.15 9.70
CA ILE A 117 3.58 9.35 10.06
C ILE A 117 3.34 8.39 8.89
N ILE A 118 3.29 7.10 9.17
CA ILE A 118 3.20 6.03 8.16
C ILE A 118 1.79 5.44 8.14
N GLY A 119 1.06 5.70 7.06
CA GLY A 119 -0.31 5.25 6.81
C GLY A 119 -0.36 3.99 5.92
N THR A 120 0.35 2.95 6.32
CA THR A 120 0.27 1.60 5.77
C THR A 120 0.50 0.58 6.87
N GLU A 121 0.64 -0.70 6.53
CA GLU A 121 0.83 -1.78 7.49
C GLU A 121 1.98 -1.49 8.46
N ILE A 122 1.74 -1.70 9.75
CA ILE A 122 2.56 -1.22 10.87
C ILE A 122 4.03 -1.65 10.80
N SER A 123 4.31 -2.84 10.26
CA SER A 123 5.69 -3.35 10.11
C SER A 123 6.58 -2.44 9.25
N ILE A 124 5.98 -1.62 8.39
CA ILE A 124 6.73 -0.70 7.53
C ILE A 124 7.34 0.44 8.34
N ALA A 125 6.62 0.96 9.35
CA ALA A 125 7.17 1.95 10.27
C ALA A 125 8.31 1.36 11.10
N GLU A 126 8.15 0.12 11.59
CA GLU A 126 9.17 -0.60 12.34
C GLU A 126 10.44 -0.86 11.49
N HIS A 127 10.23 -1.30 10.25
CA HIS A 127 11.34 -1.55 9.31
C HIS A 127 12.09 -0.26 8.96
N LEU A 128 11.37 0.83 8.68
CA LEU A 128 11.98 2.13 8.42
C LEU A 128 12.76 2.66 9.64
N GLN A 129 12.26 2.44 10.86
CA GLN A 129 12.97 2.83 12.08
C GLN A 129 14.29 2.08 12.23
N TYR A 130 14.32 0.80 11.82
CA TYR A 130 15.54 0.00 11.83
C TYR A 130 16.54 0.48 10.76
N GLU A 131 16.08 0.76 9.54
CA GLU A 131 16.96 1.17 8.43
C GLU A 131 17.44 2.62 8.53
N CYS A 132 16.64 3.51 9.17
CA CYS A 132 16.92 4.94 9.27
C CYS A 132 16.88 5.38 10.75
N PRO A 133 17.87 4.99 11.57
CA PRO A 133 17.87 5.26 13.02
C PRO A 133 17.97 6.74 13.37
N ASP A 134 18.35 7.60 12.42
CA ASP A 134 18.44 9.05 12.55
C ASP A 134 17.10 9.77 12.32
N LYS A 135 16.03 9.03 11.98
CA LYS A 135 14.67 9.50 11.72
C LYS A 135 13.68 8.84 12.68
N LYS A 136 12.48 9.40 12.77
CA LYS A 136 11.40 8.86 13.59
C LYS A 136 10.19 8.50 12.73
N PHE A 137 9.61 7.35 13.00
CA PHE A 137 8.48 6.82 12.25
C PHE A 137 7.35 6.45 13.20
N TYR A 138 6.20 7.05 12.98
CA TYR A 138 4.99 6.86 13.78
C TYR A 138 3.92 6.17 12.94
N PRO A 139 3.33 5.07 13.38
CA PRO A 139 2.20 4.48 12.68
C PRO A 139 0.99 5.41 12.76
N LEU A 140 0.31 5.66 11.64
CA LEU A 140 -0.92 6.46 11.59
C LEU A 140 -2.02 5.87 12.48
N SER A 141 -2.10 4.55 12.54
CA SER A 141 -3.04 3.84 13.41
C SER A 141 -2.47 2.51 13.86
N LYS A 142 -2.71 2.15 15.12
CA LYS A 142 -2.38 0.82 15.66
C LYS A 142 -3.23 -0.31 15.04
N GLN A 143 -4.30 0.03 14.32
CA GLN A 143 -5.16 -0.92 13.63
C GLN A 143 -4.62 -1.34 12.24
N LEU A 144 -3.57 -0.70 11.75
CA LEU A 144 -2.91 -1.04 10.50
C LEU A 144 -2.07 -2.34 10.62
N ILE A 145 -2.71 -3.39 11.08
CA ILE A 145 -2.13 -4.74 11.21
C ILE A 145 -2.87 -5.67 10.25
N CYS A 146 -2.15 -6.22 9.28
CA CYS A 146 -2.70 -7.15 8.30
C CYS A 146 -2.49 -8.60 8.76
N PRO A 147 -3.54 -9.33 9.16
CA PRO A 147 -3.40 -10.74 9.57
C PRO A 147 -2.83 -11.62 8.45
N ASN A 148 -3.21 -11.36 7.21
CA ASN A 148 -2.73 -12.13 6.05
C ASN A 148 -1.22 -11.96 5.83
N MET A 149 -0.68 -10.75 6.02
CA MET A 149 0.77 -10.52 5.93
C MET A 149 1.54 -11.17 7.10
N LYS A 150 0.86 -11.41 8.22
CA LYS A 150 1.44 -12.06 9.42
C LYS A 150 1.26 -13.58 9.44
N SER A 151 0.57 -14.17 8.45
CA SER A 151 0.29 -15.61 8.42
C SER A 151 1.52 -16.45 8.08
N THR A 152 2.40 -15.96 7.23
CA THR A 152 3.66 -16.64 6.88
C THR A 152 4.72 -16.33 7.93
N THR A 153 5.25 -17.36 8.55
CA THR A 153 6.26 -17.26 9.61
C THR A 153 7.66 -17.59 9.09
N LEU A 154 8.69 -17.24 9.87
CA LEU A 154 10.07 -17.65 9.55
C LEU A 154 10.25 -19.17 9.55
N VAL A 155 9.44 -19.89 10.34
CA VAL A 155 9.42 -21.37 10.35
C VAL A 155 8.87 -21.91 9.04
N ASP A 156 7.85 -21.30 8.49
CA ASP A 156 7.28 -21.69 7.18
C ASP A 156 8.34 -21.49 6.07
N VAL A 157 9.02 -20.35 6.07
CA VAL A 157 10.11 -20.07 5.12
C VAL A 157 11.23 -21.09 5.26
N LEU A 158 11.66 -21.39 6.49
CA LEU A 158 12.71 -22.38 6.76
C LEU A 158 12.31 -23.76 6.23
N ASN A 159 11.08 -24.21 6.52
CA ASN A 159 10.57 -25.51 6.09
C ASN A 159 10.53 -25.62 4.55
N VAL A 160 10.11 -24.57 3.86
CA VAL A 160 10.12 -24.54 2.38
C VAL A 160 11.55 -24.63 1.85
N LEU A 161 12.48 -23.87 2.41
CA LEU A 161 13.90 -23.91 2.00
C LEU A 161 14.57 -25.27 2.26
N GLN A 162 14.09 -25.99 3.27
CA GLN A 162 14.56 -27.35 3.58
C GLN A 162 13.83 -28.44 2.76
N GLY A 163 12.84 -28.09 1.96
CA GLY A 163 12.02 -29.04 1.19
C GLY A 163 11.12 -29.92 2.05
N THR A 164 10.79 -29.49 3.29
CA THR A 164 9.94 -30.22 4.22
C THR A 164 8.47 -29.74 4.22
N ALA A 165 8.19 -28.64 3.56
CA ALA A 165 6.85 -28.06 3.35
C ALA A 165 6.79 -27.24 2.07
N GLY A 166 5.58 -26.79 1.71
CA GLY A 166 5.30 -26.02 0.51
C GLY A 166 4.70 -26.88 -0.62
N GLU A 167 4.12 -26.19 -1.59
CA GLU A 167 3.61 -26.81 -2.83
C GLU A 167 4.44 -26.31 -4.01
N GLU A 168 4.71 -27.19 -4.96
CA GLU A 168 5.36 -26.79 -6.21
C GLU A 168 4.35 -26.03 -7.07
N ILE A 169 4.70 -24.82 -7.47
CA ILE A 169 3.89 -23.99 -8.36
C ILE A 169 4.36 -24.20 -9.78
N THR A 170 3.52 -24.85 -10.60
CA THR A 170 3.77 -25.14 -12.01
C THR A 170 3.06 -24.17 -12.94
#